data_94824d860a3f3cfbc3fb2c907f9f0420
#
_entry.id   94824d860a3f3cfbc3fb2c907f9f0420
#
_cell.length_a   1.000
_cell.length_b   1.000
_cell.length_c   1.000
_cell.angle_alpha   90.00
_cell.angle_beta   90.00
_cell.angle_gamma   90.00
#
_symmetry.space_group_name_H-M   'P 1'
#
loop_
_entity.id
_entity.type
_entity.pdbx_description
1 polymer ?
#
loop_
_entity_poly.entity_id
_entity_poly.type
_entity_poly.pdbx_seq_one_letter_code
_entity_poly.pdbx_strand_id
1 'polypeptide(L)'
;MSVMAALAGRTSKIKFGMNVASLGLRNPILMAKTCATVDFLSEGRLLPAFGVGSALSRDFTATGTETKGRGKRTDEGLQIMSRLWSQDHVSFDGKYYQLDDASISPKPIQQPLPLWVGGSSKQAIERTAKWGTGWQAGIESPGEIAPVISSIKERATELDRIIPEDHFGAGFAFRFGSPEEEMVSRQKDLLSKRLKKDPSELMAVGNKDDIMELSNKFLDAGAQKFILRPIASGTEDMLEQTNRLITEVLPEIASLRQRH
;
A
#
# COMPACT_ATOMS: atom_id res chain seq x y z
N MET A 1 -12.77 -2.96 -2.33
CA MET A 1 -13.44 -1.80 -2.97
C MET A 1 -14.84 -1.53 -2.40
N SER A 2 -15.70 -2.56 -2.24
CA SER A 2 -17.10 -2.37 -1.75
C SER A 2 -17.17 -1.68 -0.37
N VAL A 3 -16.34 -2.10 0.59
CA VAL A 3 -16.24 -1.45 1.91
C VAL A 3 -15.81 0.01 1.79
N MET A 4 -14.83 0.31 0.94
CA MET A 4 -14.38 1.69 0.71
C MET A 4 -15.49 2.56 0.13
N ALA A 5 -16.25 2.03 -0.84
CA ALA A 5 -17.39 2.75 -1.41
C ALA A 5 -18.48 3.04 -0.36
N ALA A 6 -18.79 2.05 0.50
CA ALA A 6 -19.75 2.24 1.59
C ALA A 6 -19.27 3.28 2.62
N LEU A 7 -18.00 3.26 2.99
CA LEU A 7 -17.39 4.23 3.91
C LEU A 7 -17.27 5.63 3.27
N ALA A 8 -17.06 5.71 1.96
CA ALA A 8 -17.03 6.98 1.24
C ALA A 8 -18.33 7.78 1.40
N GLY A 9 -19.48 7.10 1.34
CA GLY A 9 -20.79 7.72 1.55
C GLY A 9 -21.13 8.03 3.02
N ARG A 10 -20.31 7.60 3.97
CA ARG A 10 -20.56 7.82 5.42
C ARG A 10 -19.51 8.68 6.10
N THR A 11 -18.49 9.09 5.39
CA THR A 11 -17.37 9.89 5.91
C THR A 11 -17.04 11.00 4.94
N SER A 12 -16.39 12.07 5.43
CA SER A 12 -16.04 13.25 4.63
C SER A 12 -14.54 13.57 4.60
N LYS A 13 -13.73 13.00 5.49
CA LYS A 13 -12.32 13.38 5.65
C LYS A 13 -11.35 12.21 5.48
N ILE A 14 -11.72 11.02 5.95
CA ILE A 14 -10.81 9.87 5.94
C ILE A 14 -10.48 9.44 4.50
N LYS A 15 -9.21 9.20 4.24
CA LYS A 15 -8.72 8.63 2.98
C LYS A 15 -8.74 7.11 3.04
N PHE A 16 -8.85 6.47 1.89
CA PHE A 16 -8.95 5.01 1.74
C PHE A 16 -7.76 4.48 0.98
N GLY A 17 -6.91 3.70 1.64
CA GLY A 17 -5.76 3.05 1.01
C GLY A 17 -5.92 1.54 0.89
N MET A 18 -5.34 0.96 -0.15
CA MET A 18 -5.15 -0.49 -0.27
C MET A 18 -3.74 -0.87 0.16
N ASN A 19 -3.56 -2.06 0.80
CA ASN A 19 -2.23 -2.48 1.28
C ASN A 19 -1.90 -3.94 0.93
N VAL A 20 -1.66 -4.30 -0.27
CA VAL A 20 -1.98 -3.77 -1.58
C VAL A 20 -2.94 -4.75 -2.27
N ALA A 21 -3.65 -4.37 -3.32
CA ALA A 21 -4.47 -5.31 -4.08
C ALA A 21 -3.63 -6.03 -5.14
N SER A 22 -3.80 -7.36 -5.27
CA SER A 22 -3.13 -8.15 -6.32
C SER A 22 -3.76 -7.87 -7.69
N LEU A 23 -3.15 -7.01 -8.49
CA LEU A 23 -3.69 -6.63 -9.80
C LEU A 23 -3.71 -7.79 -10.79
N GLY A 24 -2.72 -8.69 -10.72
CA GLY A 24 -2.67 -9.87 -11.59
C GLY A 24 -3.87 -10.84 -11.47
N LEU A 25 -4.72 -10.67 -10.46
CA LEU A 25 -5.98 -11.41 -10.26
C LEU A 25 -7.21 -10.68 -10.81
N ARG A 26 -7.06 -9.48 -11.37
CA ARG A 26 -8.19 -8.60 -11.69
C ARG A 26 -8.12 -8.11 -13.12
N ASN A 27 -9.28 -7.96 -13.73
CA ASN A 27 -9.36 -7.26 -15.01
C ASN A 27 -9.02 -5.77 -14.78
N PRO A 28 -8.02 -5.20 -15.49
CA PRO A 28 -7.56 -3.84 -15.25
C PRO A 28 -8.59 -2.77 -15.65
N ILE A 29 -9.46 -3.05 -16.63
CA ILE A 29 -10.50 -2.11 -17.05
C ILE A 29 -11.55 -1.98 -15.95
N LEU A 30 -12.03 -3.12 -15.43
CA LEU A 30 -12.98 -3.14 -14.32
C LEU A 30 -12.39 -2.53 -13.06
N MET A 31 -11.10 -2.76 -12.81
CA MET A 31 -10.42 -2.16 -11.67
C MET A 31 -10.23 -0.65 -11.85
N ALA A 32 -9.86 -0.19 -13.04
CA ALA A 32 -9.77 1.24 -13.35
C ALA A 32 -11.12 1.94 -13.13
N LYS A 33 -12.21 1.37 -13.66
CA LYS A 33 -13.58 1.87 -13.46
C LYS A 33 -13.96 1.89 -11.99
N THR A 34 -13.67 0.83 -11.25
CA THR A 34 -14.01 0.73 -9.82
C THR A 34 -13.25 1.77 -9.00
N CYS A 35 -11.95 1.95 -9.25
CA CYS A 35 -11.15 2.98 -8.59
C CYS A 35 -11.68 4.37 -8.89
N ALA A 36 -11.95 4.69 -10.16
CA ALA A 36 -12.51 5.98 -10.56
C ALA A 36 -13.87 6.26 -9.88
N THR A 37 -14.72 5.24 -9.78
CA THR A 37 -16.02 5.35 -9.11
C THR A 37 -15.87 5.62 -7.61
N VAL A 38 -14.97 4.90 -6.91
CA VAL A 38 -14.74 5.13 -5.48
C VAL A 38 -14.08 6.50 -5.24
N ASP A 39 -13.17 6.90 -6.12
CA ASP A 39 -12.55 8.22 -6.05
C ASP A 39 -13.60 9.34 -6.20
N PHE A 40 -14.49 9.19 -7.18
CA PHE A 40 -15.61 10.10 -7.40
C PHE A 40 -16.55 10.16 -6.19
N LEU A 41 -17.01 9.01 -5.68
CA LEU A 41 -17.91 8.94 -4.52
C LEU A 41 -17.27 9.47 -3.24
N SER A 42 -15.96 9.38 -3.12
CA SER A 42 -15.21 9.84 -1.96
C SER A 42 -14.69 11.27 -2.10
N GLU A 43 -15.00 11.97 -3.20
CA GLU A 43 -14.49 13.32 -3.45
C GLU A 43 -12.95 13.39 -3.41
N GLY A 44 -12.28 12.42 -4.07
CA GLY A 44 -10.82 12.41 -4.20
C GLY A 44 -10.07 11.87 -2.98
N ARG A 45 -10.64 10.93 -2.21
CA ARG A 45 -10.00 10.35 -1.02
C ARG A 45 -9.45 8.94 -1.22
N LEU A 46 -9.47 8.39 -2.44
CA LEU A 46 -8.93 7.06 -2.73
C LEU A 46 -7.41 7.12 -2.95
N LEU A 47 -6.69 6.19 -2.35
CA LEU A 47 -5.26 5.95 -2.53
C LEU A 47 -5.06 4.49 -3.00
N PRO A 48 -5.23 4.20 -4.29
CA PRO A 48 -5.11 2.83 -4.79
C PRO A 48 -3.66 2.37 -4.80
N ALA A 49 -3.44 1.14 -4.31
CA ALA A 49 -2.13 0.51 -4.30
C ALA A 49 -2.20 -0.93 -4.79
N PHE A 50 -1.29 -1.31 -5.68
CA PHE A 50 -1.30 -2.59 -6.36
C PHE A 50 0.04 -3.32 -6.27
N GLY A 51 -0.05 -4.63 -6.17
CA GLY A 51 1.09 -5.54 -6.24
C GLY A 51 0.80 -6.71 -7.18
N VAL A 52 1.80 -7.56 -7.37
CA VAL A 52 1.69 -8.74 -8.25
C VAL A 52 1.02 -9.95 -7.57
N GLY A 53 0.81 -9.88 -6.26
CA GLY A 53 0.37 -11.00 -5.45
C GLY A 53 1.47 -12.06 -5.21
N SER A 54 1.29 -12.86 -4.16
CA SER A 54 2.18 -13.97 -3.85
C SER A 54 1.87 -15.19 -4.72
N ALA A 55 2.90 -15.85 -5.23
CA ALA A 55 2.73 -17.14 -5.93
C ALA A 55 2.18 -18.25 -5.03
N LEU A 56 2.31 -18.08 -3.70
CA LEU A 56 1.80 -19.03 -2.71
C LEU A 56 0.37 -18.70 -2.27
N SER A 57 -0.23 -17.60 -2.76
CA SER A 57 -1.60 -17.24 -2.42
C SER A 57 -2.59 -18.22 -3.07
N ARG A 58 -3.48 -18.75 -2.24
CA ARG A 58 -4.59 -19.58 -2.70
C ARG A 58 -5.58 -18.82 -3.59
N ASP A 59 -5.54 -17.49 -3.59
CA ASP A 59 -6.42 -16.64 -4.40
C ASP A 59 -6.25 -16.93 -5.90
N PHE A 60 -5.01 -17.20 -6.35
CA PHE A 60 -4.76 -17.56 -7.74
C PHE A 60 -5.46 -18.85 -8.14
N THR A 61 -5.36 -19.89 -7.31
CA THR A 61 -6.05 -21.15 -7.54
C THR A 61 -7.58 -20.99 -7.46
N ALA A 62 -8.05 -20.28 -6.45
CA ALA A 62 -9.49 -20.06 -6.22
C ALA A 62 -10.17 -19.26 -7.36
N THR A 63 -9.42 -18.38 -8.02
CA THR A 63 -9.92 -17.59 -9.16
C THR A 63 -9.64 -18.22 -10.52
N GLY A 64 -9.03 -19.40 -10.57
CA GLY A 64 -8.61 -20.03 -11.82
C GLY A 64 -7.53 -19.25 -12.57
N THR A 65 -6.82 -18.34 -11.90
CA THR A 65 -5.84 -17.48 -12.53
C THR A 65 -4.44 -18.08 -12.39
N GLU A 66 -3.71 -18.20 -13.48
CA GLU A 66 -2.34 -18.69 -13.45
C GLU A 66 -1.40 -17.72 -12.72
N THR A 67 -0.55 -18.26 -11.86
CA THR A 67 0.54 -17.47 -11.22
C THR A 67 1.65 -17.10 -12.20
N LYS A 68 1.87 -17.95 -13.24
CA LYS A 68 2.84 -17.69 -14.31
C LYS A 68 2.46 -16.40 -15.05
N GLY A 69 3.42 -15.54 -15.27
CA GLY A 69 3.19 -14.28 -15.98
C GLY A 69 2.48 -13.18 -15.17
N ARG A 70 2.13 -13.42 -13.88
CA ARG A 70 1.42 -12.42 -13.05
C ARG A 70 2.09 -11.05 -13.00
N GLY A 71 3.44 -11.01 -13.01
CA GLY A 71 4.20 -9.76 -13.07
C GLY A 71 3.94 -8.98 -14.35
N LYS A 72 4.03 -9.64 -15.50
CA LYS A 72 3.77 -9.00 -16.81
C LYS A 72 2.31 -8.59 -16.98
N ARG A 73 1.36 -9.42 -16.50
CA ARG A 73 -0.06 -9.01 -16.45
C ARG A 73 -0.25 -7.75 -15.59
N THR A 74 0.44 -7.66 -14.48
CA THR A 74 0.41 -6.46 -13.63
C THR A 74 1.01 -5.26 -14.36
N ASP A 75 2.10 -5.44 -15.10
CA ASP A 75 2.76 -4.38 -15.86
C ASP A 75 1.80 -3.77 -16.92
N GLU A 76 1.15 -4.62 -17.70
CA GLU A 76 0.14 -4.20 -18.68
C GLU A 76 -1.07 -3.56 -17.99
N GLY A 77 -1.53 -4.16 -16.87
CA GLY A 77 -2.67 -3.64 -16.12
C GLY A 77 -2.44 -2.25 -15.53
N LEU A 78 -1.25 -1.97 -14.99
CA LEU A 78 -0.90 -0.64 -14.48
C LEU A 78 -0.91 0.42 -15.59
N GLN A 79 -0.36 0.08 -16.76
CA GLN A 79 -0.37 0.97 -17.93
C GLN A 79 -1.80 1.25 -18.40
N ILE A 80 -2.63 0.22 -18.54
CA ILE A 80 -4.02 0.35 -18.95
C ILE A 80 -4.80 1.25 -17.98
N MET A 81 -4.69 0.98 -16.68
CA MET A 81 -5.38 1.74 -15.65
C MET A 81 -4.96 3.21 -15.64
N SER A 82 -3.67 3.48 -15.68
CA SER A 82 -3.12 4.84 -15.73
C SER A 82 -3.66 5.62 -16.94
N ARG A 83 -3.71 4.98 -18.12
CA ARG A 83 -4.23 5.61 -19.34
C ARG A 83 -5.75 5.82 -19.29
N LEU A 84 -6.52 4.83 -18.82
CA LEU A 84 -7.98 4.94 -18.70
C LEU A 84 -8.42 6.03 -17.71
N TRP A 85 -7.62 6.34 -16.71
CA TRP A 85 -7.93 7.43 -15.78
C TRP A 85 -7.75 8.82 -16.36
N SER A 86 -6.89 8.97 -17.37
CA SER A 86 -6.52 10.29 -17.95
C SER A 86 -6.94 10.50 -19.42
N GLN A 87 -7.23 9.42 -20.15
CA GLN A 87 -7.52 9.48 -21.59
C GLN A 87 -8.94 9.00 -21.88
N ASP A 88 -9.59 9.59 -22.87
CA ASP A 88 -10.95 9.21 -23.28
C ASP A 88 -10.97 8.03 -24.26
N HIS A 89 -9.89 7.84 -25.01
CA HIS A 89 -9.75 6.79 -25.99
C HIS A 89 -8.45 6.03 -25.74
N VAL A 90 -8.55 4.76 -25.34
CA VAL A 90 -7.40 3.92 -25.01
C VAL A 90 -7.41 2.65 -25.84
N SER A 91 -6.49 2.56 -26.78
CA SER A 91 -6.15 1.30 -27.45
C SER A 91 -4.86 0.75 -26.87
N PHE A 92 -4.80 -0.56 -26.65
CA PHE A 92 -3.65 -1.24 -26.06
C PHE A 92 -3.51 -2.64 -26.70
N ASP A 93 -2.35 -2.91 -27.27
CA ASP A 93 -2.01 -4.21 -27.84
C ASP A 93 -0.90 -4.86 -27.00
N GLY A 94 -1.32 -5.61 -25.99
CA GLY A 94 -0.44 -6.32 -25.06
C GLY A 94 -0.51 -7.83 -25.24
N LYS A 95 0.34 -8.53 -24.52
CA LYS A 95 0.33 -10.00 -24.50
C LYS A 95 -0.87 -10.57 -23.75
N TYR A 96 -1.33 -9.88 -22.70
CA TYR A 96 -2.39 -10.35 -21.79
C TYR A 96 -3.69 -9.59 -21.97
N TYR A 97 -3.61 -8.38 -22.46
CA TYR A 97 -4.78 -7.52 -22.65
C TYR A 97 -4.72 -6.84 -24.00
N GLN A 98 -5.84 -6.81 -24.66
CA GLN A 98 -6.03 -6.08 -25.92
C GLN A 98 -7.26 -5.19 -25.76
N LEU A 99 -7.13 -3.91 -26.04
CA LEU A 99 -8.18 -2.92 -25.99
C LEU A 99 -8.24 -2.19 -27.31
N ASP A 100 -9.44 -1.99 -27.79
CA ASP A 100 -9.74 -1.15 -28.95
C ASP A 100 -10.68 -0.04 -28.50
N ASP A 101 -10.20 1.20 -28.56
CA ASP A 101 -10.94 2.43 -28.26
C ASP A 101 -11.72 2.41 -26.92
N ALA A 102 -11.11 1.86 -25.87
CA ALA A 102 -11.74 1.70 -24.57
C ALA A 102 -11.77 3.01 -23.78
N SER A 103 -12.85 3.25 -23.05
CA SER A 103 -13.02 4.40 -22.15
C SER A 103 -13.70 3.99 -20.85
N ILE A 104 -13.56 4.83 -19.81
CA ILE A 104 -14.32 4.74 -18.57
C ILE A 104 -14.93 6.09 -18.21
N SER A 105 -16.11 6.05 -17.59
CA SER A 105 -16.81 7.22 -17.05
C SER A 105 -17.49 6.85 -15.72
N PRO A 106 -17.41 7.66 -14.62
CA PRO A 106 -16.69 8.93 -14.59
C PRO A 106 -15.17 8.71 -14.63
N LYS A 107 -14.44 9.77 -14.94
CA LYS A 107 -13.00 9.85 -14.67
C LYS A 107 -12.80 10.08 -13.17
N PRO A 108 -11.62 9.75 -12.61
CA PRO A 108 -11.29 10.13 -11.24
C PRO A 108 -11.36 11.64 -11.04
N ILE A 109 -11.70 12.07 -9.81
CA ILE A 109 -11.60 13.48 -9.41
C ILE A 109 -10.13 13.89 -9.28
N GLN A 110 -9.32 13.02 -8.67
CA GLN A 110 -7.88 13.24 -8.58
C GLN A 110 -7.24 13.08 -9.96
N GLN A 111 -6.50 14.10 -10.42
CA GLN A 111 -5.78 14.10 -11.69
C GLN A 111 -4.31 14.51 -11.49
N PRO A 112 -3.39 13.55 -11.51
CA PRO A 112 -3.58 12.10 -11.68
C PRO A 112 -4.15 11.43 -10.42
N LEU A 113 -4.92 10.35 -10.62
CA LEU A 113 -5.25 9.46 -9.50
C LEU A 113 -3.96 8.79 -9.01
N PRO A 114 -3.63 8.84 -7.70
CA PRO A 114 -2.45 8.19 -7.18
C PRO A 114 -2.41 6.71 -7.55
N LEU A 115 -1.26 6.22 -7.98
CA LEU A 115 -1.02 4.83 -8.33
C LEU A 115 0.17 4.32 -7.53
N TRP A 116 -0.10 3.67 -6.41
CA TRP A 116 0.96 3.12 -5.57
C TRP A 116 1.28 1.69 -5.96
N VAL A 117 2.56 1.33 -5.87
CA VAL A 117 3.05 -0.01 -6.20
C VAL A 117 3.67 -0.65 -4.97
N GLY A 118 3.33 -1.91 -4.71
CA GLY A 118 3.88 -2.68 -3.60
C GLY A 118 4.94 -3.69 -4.01
N GLY A 119 5.85 -3.95 -3.07
CA GLY A 119 6.91 -4.95 -3.18
C GLY A 119 8.31 -4.38 -3.38
N SER A 120 9.34 -5.18 -3.07
CA SER A 120 10.74 -4.75 -2.93
C SER A 120 11.68 -5.44 -3.92
N SER A 121 11.16 -6.25 -4.84
CA SER A 121 11.98 -6.89 -5.89
C SER A 121 12.44 -5.86 -6.93
N LYS A 122 13.51 -6.18 -7.67
CA LYS A 122 13.97 -5.35 -8.80
C LYS A 122 12.84 -5.00 -9.77
N GLN A 123 11.93 -5.95 -10.04
CA GLN A 123 10.78 -5.71 -10.91
C GLN A 123 9.74 -4.78 -10.26
N ALA A 124 9.58 -4.79 -8.94
CA ALA A 124 8.70 -3.87 -8.24
C ALA A 124 9.29 -2.44 -8.22
N ILE A 125 10.60 -2.30 -8.01
CA ILE A 125 11.33 -1.04 -8.15
C ILE A 125 11.11 -0.45 -9.55
N GLU A 126 11.34 -1.24 -10.60
CA GLU A 126 11.13 -0.81 -11.99
C GLU A 126 9.69 -0.39 -12.27
N ARG A 127 8.69 -1.13 -11.76
CA ARG A 127 7.25 -0.76 -11.87
C ARG A 127 6.95 0.57 -11.20
N THR A 128 7.44 0.73 -9.97
CA THR A 128 7.22 1.96 -9.20
C THR A 128 7.84 3.14 -9.95
N ALA A 129 9.08 3.01 -10.39
CA ALA A 129 9.78 4.06 -11.11
C ALA A 129 9.09 4.41 -12.43
N LYS A 130 8.57 3.43 -13.18
CA LYS A 130 7.93 3.67 -14.48
C LYS A 130 6.51 4.21 -14.39
N TRP A 131 5.69 3.67 -13.51
CA TRP A 131 4.25 3.91 -13.53
C TRP A 131 3.69 4.38 -12.19
N GLY A 132 4.39 4.13 -11.08
CA GLY A 132 3.94 4.51 -9.75
C GLY A 132 3.99 6.00 -9.49
N THR A 133 3.08 6.49 -8.68
CA THR A 133 3.16 7.81 -8.03
C THR A 133 3.61 7.68 -6.57
N GLY A 134 3.75 6.45 -6.08
CA GLY A 134 4.22 6.13 -4.74
C GLY A 134 4.53 4.64 -4.59
N TRP A 135 5.14 4.31 -3.48
CA TRP A 135 5.54 2.95 -3.13
C TRP A 135 5.07 2.54 -1.74
N GLN A 136 4.69 1.28 -1.59
CA GLN A 136 4.27 0.70 -0.32
C GLN A 136 5.12 -0.54 -0.01
N ALA A 137 5.86 -0.50 1.09
CA ALA A 137 6.53 -1.67 1.64
C ALA A 137 5.52 -2.76 2.04
N GLY A 138 5.95 -4.00 2.00
CA GLY A 138 5.20 -5.14 2.51
C GLY A 138 5.46 -5.39 4.00
N ILE A 139 6.45 -6.23 4.29
CA ILE A 139 6.87 -6.61 5.64
C ILE A 139 8.40 -6.49 5.72
N GLU A 140 8.93 -5.36 5.32
CA GLU A 140 10.34 -5.02 5.35
C GLU A 140 10.65 -4.14 6.57
N SER A 141 11.81 -4.36 7.21
CA SER A 141 12.33 -3.53 8.30
C SER A 141 12.86 -2.18 7.78
N PRO A 142 13.13 -1.20 8.67
CA PRO A 142 13.72 0.07 8.29
C PRO A 142 14.99 -0.08 7.45
N GLY A 143 15.91 -0.97 7.84
CA GLY A 143 17.15 -1.24 7.09
C GLY A 143 16.91 -1.86 5.70
N GLU A 144 15.81 -2.58 5.53
CA GLU A 144 15.45 -3.18 4.23
C GLU A 144 14.74 -2.21 3.30
N ILE A 145 13.97 -1.24 3.81
CA ILE A 145 13.26 -0.28 2.95
C ILE A 145 14.17 0.82 2.40
N ALA A 146 15.17 1.27 3.16
CA ALA A 146 16.04 2.36 2.76
C ALA A 146 16.70 2.15 1.38
N PRO A 147 17.35 1.00 1.10
CA PRO A 147 17.94 0.76 -0.23
C PRO A 147 16.89 0.62 -1.33
N VAL A 148 15.67 0.15 -1.02
CA VAL A 148 14.58 0.06 -2.01
C VAL A 148 14.10 1.45 -2.40
N ILE A 149 13.90 2.34 -1.43
CA ILE A 149 13.51 3.73 -1.66
C ILE A 149 14.56 4.46 -2.50
N SER A 150 15.85 4.32 -2.16
CA SER A 150 16.96 4.91 -2.93
C SER A 150 16.91 4.42 -4.39
N SER A 151 16.83 3.10 -4.59
CA SER A 151 16.79 2.49 -5.93
C SER A 151 15.57 2.94 -6.75
N ILE A 152 14.41 3.15 -6.10
CA ILE A 152 13.22 3.68 -6.78
C ILE A 152 13.45 5.12 -7.22
N LYS A 153 14.00 5.98 -6.35
CA LYS A 153 14.28 7.38 -6.65
C LYS A 153 15.30 7.52 -7.78
N GLU A 154 16.40 6.80 -7.69
CA GLU A 154 17.45 6.75 -8.72
C GLU A 154 16.85 6.32 -10.08
N ARG A 155 16.09 5.22 -10.08
CA ARG A 155 15.48 4.71 -11.30
C ARG A 155 14.40 5.64 -11.87
N ALA A 156 13.63 6.32 -11.02
CA ALA A 156 12.66 7.31 -11.46
C ALA A 156 13.36 8.52 -12.12
N THR A 157 14.46 8.99 -11.51
CA THR A 157 15.27 10.08 -12.08
C THR A 157 15.83 9.72 -13.46
N GLU A 158 16.33 8.50 -13.66
CA GLU A 158 16.77 8.01 -14.98
C GLU A 158 15.67 7.99 -16.04
N LEU A 159 14.42 8.01 -15.61
CA LEU A 159 13.22 8.01 -16.46
C LEU A 159 12.56 9.41 -16.55
N ASP A 160 13.29 10.45 -16.15
CA ASP A 160 12.79 11.84 -16.07
C ASP A 160 11.51 11.97 -15.23
N ARG A 161 11.41 11.18 -14.14
CA ARG A 161 10.26 11.19 -13.22
C ARG A 161 10.70 11.52 -11.80
N ILE A 162 9.81 12.17 -11.08
CA ILE A 162 9.96 12.45 -9.63
C ILE A 162 8.79 11.78 -8.91
N ILE A 163 9.10 11.02 -7.87
CA ILE A 163 8.13 10.52 -6.89
C ILE A 163 8.28 11.38 -5.63
N PRO A 164 7.21 12.06 -5.19
CA PRO A 164 7.29 12.93 -4.00
C PRO A 164 7.78 12.18 -2.75
N GLU A 165 8.55 12.87 -1.92
CA GLU A 165 9.14 12.28 -0.70
C GLU A 165 8.10 11.66 0.23
N ASP A 166 6.93 12.29 0.34
CA ASP A 166 5.83 11.80 1.16
C ASP A 166 5.02 10.65 0.52
N HIS A 167 5.47 10.12 -0.62
CA HIS A 167 4.84 9.00 -1.33
C HIS A 167 5.54 7.65 -1.13
N PHE A 168 6.28 7.50 -0.04
CA PHE A 168 6.88 6.23 0.38
C PHE A 168 6.22 5.76 1.68
N GLY A 169 5.65 4.56 1.64
CA GLY A 169 4.90 3.99 2.76
C GLY A 169 5.53 2.71 3.29
N ALA A 170 5.48 2.54 4.60
CA ALA A 170 5.85 1.31 5.30
C ALA A 170 4.89 1.05 6.46
N GLY A 171 5.13 0.00 7.23
CA GLY A 171 4.31 -0.22 8.40
C GLY A 171 4.78 -1.37 9.27
N PHE A 172 4.29 -1.35 10.50
CA PHE A 172 4.60 -2.34 11.51
C PHE A 172 3.37 -2.67 12.36
N ALA A 173 3.46 -3.73 13.14
CA ALA A 173 2.44 -4.05 14.13
C ALA A 173 2.74 -3.34 15.45
N PHE A 174 1.73 -2.93 16.18
CA PHE A 174 1.92 -2.26 17.46
C PHE A 174 0.97 -2.79 18.54
N ARG A 175 1.37 -2.63 19.80
CA ARG A 175 0.52 -2.84 20.97
C ARG A 175 0.95 -1.95 22.11
N PHE A 176 -0.01 -1.27 22.70
CA PHE A 176 0.13 -0.68 24.03
C PHE A 176 -0.14 -1.77 25.06
N GLY A 177 0.93 -2.31 25.66
CA GLY A 177 0.84 -3.44 26.58
C GLY A 177 2.19 -4.06 26.85
N SER A 178 2.17 -5.30 27.37
CA SER A 178 3.40 -6.02 27.71
C SER A 178 3.87 -6.94 26.58
N PRO A 179 5.19 -7.05 26.34
CA PRO A 179 5.76 -8.05 25.43
C PRO A 179 5.44 -9.51 25.81
N GLU A 180 5.12 -9.77 27.08
CA GLU A 180 4.79 -11.10 27.62
C GLU A 180 3.36 -11.53 27.32
N GLU A 181 2.51 -10.67 26.75
CA GLU A 181 1.14 -11.03 26.41
C GLU A 181 1.11 -12.13 25.35
N GLU A 182 0.23 -13.11 25.54
CA GLU A 182 0.11 -14.28 24.66
C GLU A 182 -0.10 -13.86 23.18
N MET A 183 -0.91 -12.85 22.94
CA MET A 183 -1.18 -12.38 21.58
C MET A 183 0.05 -11.77 20.91
N VAL A 184 0.95 -11.15 21.68
CA VAL A 184 2.22 -10.60 21.18
C VAL A 184 3.15 -11.75 20.79
N SER A 185 3.29 -12.75 21.68
CA SER A 185 4.09 -13.95 21.40
C SER A 185 3.58 -14.68 20.15
N ARG A 186 2.26 -14.86 20.05
CA ARG A 186 1.63 -15.47 18.87
C ARG A 186 1.89 -14.68 17.60
N GLN A 187 1.79 -13.35 17.62
CA GLN A 187 2.08 -12.50 16.48
C GLN A 187 3.56 -12.58 16.07
N LYS A 188 4.45 -12.57 17.03
CA LYS A 188 5.90 -12.74 16.82
C LYS A 188 6.19 -14.06 16.12
N ASP A 189 5.62 -15.16 16.61
CA ASP A 189 5.78 -16.50 16.03
C ASP A 189 5.27 -16.57 14.57
N LEU A 190 4.10 -15.99 14.30
CA LEU A 190 3.54 -15.94 12.94
C LEU A 190 4.44 -15.18 11.98
N LEU A 191 4.95 -14.02 12.40
CA LEU A 191 5.86 -13.23 11.59
C LEU A 191 7.21 -13.94 11.40
N SER A 192 7.79 -14.50 12.45
CA SER A 192 9.06 -15.26 12.39
C SER A 192 8.98 -16.42 11.41
N LYS A 193 7.89 -17.21 11.47
CA LYS A 193 7.65 -18.33 10.55
C LYS A 193 7.52 -17.85 9.10
N ARG A 194 6.85 -16.73 8.88
CA ARG A 194 6.63 -16.15 7.55
C ARG A 194 7.92 -15.56 6.97
N LEU A 195 8.69 -14.85 7.79
CA LEU A 195 9.88 -14.11 7.35
C LEU A 195 11.16 -14.95 7.43
N LYS A 196 11.14 -16.02 8.21
CA LYS A 196 12.33 -16.84 8.55
C LYS A 196 13.45 -16.00 9.19
N LYS A 197 13.07 -14.97 9.93
CA LYS A 197 13.98 -14.09 10.71
C LYS A 197 13.25 -13.52 11.92
N ASP A 198 13.98 -12.89 12.84
CA ASP A 198 13.39 -12.17 13.99
C ASP A 198 12.57 -10.96 13.49
N PRO A 199 11.30 -10.82 13.88
CA PRO A 199 10.45 -9.72 13.49
C PRO A 199 10.49 -8.51 14.44
N SER A 200 11.44 -8.39 15.33
CA SER A 200 11.51 -7.34 16.37
C SER A 200 11.47 -5.92 15.77
N GLU A 201 12.08 -5.72 14.59
CA GLU A 201 12.04 -4.45 13.86
C GLU A 201 10.72 -4.18 13.11
N LEU A 202 9.73 -5.04 13.27
CA LEU A 202 8.41 -4.98 12.61
C LEU A 202 7.26 -4.93 13.61
N MET A 203 7.60 -4.84 14.90
CA MET A 203 6.64 -4.81 15.99
C MET A 203 7.11 -3.81 17.07
N ALA A 204 6.23 -2.89 17.47
CA ALA A 204 6.44 -2.03 18.62
C ALA A 204 5.46 -2.41 19.73
N VAL A 205 5.95 -2.87 20.86
CA VAL A 205 5.14 -3.30 21.99
C VAL A 205 5.64 -2.62 23.25
N GLY A 206 4.74 -1.96 23.96
CA GLY A 206 5.09 -1.22 25.16
C GLY A 206 4.20 0.00 25.36
N ASN A 207 4.80 1.14 25.44
CA ASN A 207 4.14 2.43 25.60
C ASN A 207 4.24 3.30 24.31
N LYS A 208 3.86 4.55 24.42
CA LYS A 208 3.95 5.52 23.33
C LYS A 208 5.38 5.66 22.77
N ASP A 209 6.38 5.69 23.66
CA ASP A 209 7.77 5.95 23.28
C ASP A 209 8.34 4.79 22.44
N ASP A 210 7.96 3.55 22.75
CA ASP A 210 8.34 2.37 21.96
C ASP A 210 7.80 2.44 20.53
N ILE A 211 6.54 2.89 20.38
CA ILE A 211 5.91 3.06 19.07
C ILE A 211 6.55 4.21 18.30
N MET A 212 6.85 5.31 18.99
CA MET A 212 7.52 6.46 18.40
C MET A 212 8.96 6.14 17.96
N GLU A 213 9.71 5.36 18.77
CA GLU A 213 11.06 4.93 18.43
C GLU A 213 11.08 4.16 17.08
N LEU A 214 10.20 3.17 16.95
CA LEU A 214 10.11 2.40 15.70
C LEU A 214 9.61 3.26 14.53
N SER A 215 8.65 4.17 14.78
CA SER A 215 8.21 5.13 13.77
C SER A 215 9.34 6.00 13.26
N ASN A 216 10.19 6.51 14.16
CA ASN A 216 11.36 7.32 13.79
C ASN A 216 12.37 6.53 12.96
N LYS A 217 12.64 5.26 13.30
CA LYS A 217 13.51 4.40 12.48
C LYS A 217 13.00 4.25 11.05
N PHE A 218 11.69 4.14 10.87
CA PHE A 218 11.08 4.09 9.54
C PHE A 218 11.11 5.45 8.82
N LEU A 219 10.94 6.57 9.55
CA LEU A 219 11.08 7.92 8.99
C LEU A 219 12.51 8.16 8.50
N ASP A 220 13.50 7.83 9.31
CA ASP A 220 14.92 7.94 8.95
C ASP A 220 15.29 7.07 7.74
N ALA A 221 14.61 5.94 7.56
CA ALA A 221 14.74 5.07 6.40
C ALA A 221 14.00 5.60 5.14
N GLY A 222 13.29 6.73 5.25
CA GLY A 222 12.61 7.40 4.14
C GLY A 222 11.11 7.11 3.99
N ALA A 223 10.50 6.34 4.89
CA ALA A 223 9.05 6.14 4.87
C ALA A 223 8.33 7.36 5.48
N GLN A 224 7.35 7.90 4.77
CA GLN A 224 6.61 9.09 5.20
C GLN A 224 5.11 8.80 5.44
N LYS A 225 4.63 7.62 5.08
CA LYS A 225 3.27 7.16 5.36
C LYS A 225 3.31 5.81 6.05
N PHE A 226 2.44 5.64 7.05
CA PHE A 226 2.46 4.45 7.90
C PHE A 226 1.16 3.67 7.82
N ILE A 227 1.31 2.35 7.79
CA ILE A 227 0.24 1.40 8.04
C ILE A 227 0.53 0.73 9.38
N LEU A 228 -0.09 1.24 10.43
CA LEU A 228 0.06 0.74 11.79
C LEU A 228 -1.05 -0.26 12.08
N ARG A 229 -0.68 -1.49 12.43
CA ARG A 229 -1.60 -2.61 12.64
C ARG A 229 -1.63 -2.95 14.13
N PRO A 230 -2.78 -2.75 14.81
CA PRO A 230 -2.87 -3.15 16.22
C PRO A 230 -2.79 -4.67 16.37
N ILE A 231 -1.97 -5.12 17.31
CA ILE A 231 -1.99 -6.51 17.80
C ILE A 231 -3.10 -6.53 18.84
N ALA A 232 -4.24 -7.12 18.52
CA ALA A 232 -5.43 -7.05 19.32
C ALA A 232 -6.23 -8.36 19.30
N SER A 233 -6.99 -8.60 20.38
CA SER A 233 -7.91 -9.71 20.53
C SER A 233 -9.35 -9.23 20.59
N GLY A 234 -10.06 -9.36 19.46
CA GLY A 234 -11.45 -8.92 19.35
C GLY A 234 -11.60 -7.42 19.06
N THR A 235 -12.83 -7.01 18.92
CA THR A 235 -13.18 -5.64 18.47
C THR A 235 -12.90 -4.58 19.52
N GLU A 236 -13.20 -4.84 20.76
CA GLU A 236 -13.03 -3.88 21.85
C GLU A 236 -11.55 -3.53 22.08
N ASP A 237 -10.69 -4.54 22.18
CA ASP A 237 -9.25 -4.33 22.29
C ASP A 237 -8.67 -3.62 21.05
N MET A 238 -9.13 -3.98 19.84
CA MET A 238 -8.72 -3.29 18.61
C MET A 238 -9.10 -1.80 18.63
N LEU A 239 -10.28 -1.47 19.11
CA LEU A 239 -10.73 -0.09 19.22
C LEU A 239 -9.95 0.67 20.29
N GLU A 240 -9.65 0.05 21.45
CA GLU A 240 -8.83 0.64 22.49
C GLU A 240 -7.41 0.94 21.97
N GLN A 241 -6.74 -0.04 21.37
CA GLN A 241 -5.41 0.14 20.78
C GLN A 241 -5.39 1.25 19.73
N THR A 242 -6.42 1.28 18.87
CA THR A 242 -6.55 2.32 17.85
C THR A 242 -6.79 3.70 18.46
N ASN A 243 -7.63 3.80 19.47
CA ASN A 243 -7.90 5.06 20.15
C ASN A 243 -6.64 5.60 20.86
N ARG A 244 -5.88 4.75 21.53
CA ARG A 244 -4.60 5.12 22.12
C ARG A 244 -3.59 5.60 21.08
N LEU A 245 -3.50 4.93 19.93
CA LEU A 245 -2.66 5.38 18.82
C LEU A 245 -3.05 6.80 18.36
N ILE A 246 -4.36 7.06 18.21
CA ILE A 246 -4.88 8.36 17.76
C ILE A 246 -4.59 9.45 18.79
N THR A 247 -4.73 9.17 20.06
CA THR A 247 -4.65 10.18 21.13
C THR A 247 -3.22 10.39 21.64
N GLU A 248 -2.39 9.35 21.67
CA GLU A 248 -1.07 9.41 22.27
C GLU A 248 0.07 9.57 21.24
N VAL A 249 -0.06 8.99 20.02
CA VAL A 249 1.04 8.90 19.04
C VAL A 249 0.84 9.86 17.86
N LEU A 250 -0.35 9.88 17.24
CA LEU A 250 -0.57 10.69 16.03
C LEU A 250 -0.29 12.19 16.21
N PRO A 251 -0.61 12.83 17.35
CA PRO A 251 -0.27 14.24 17.56
C PRO A 251 1.24 14.51 17.52
N GLU A 252 2.05 13.59 18.02
CA GLU A 252 3.52 13.72 17.99
C GLU A 252 4.09 13.52 16.60
N ILE A 253 3.63 12.50 15.86
CA ILE A 253 4.03 12.30 14.46
C ILE A 253 3.67 13.52 13.60
N ALA A 254 2.50 14.12 13.82
CA ALA A 254 2.10 15.33 13.12
C ALA A 254 3.02 16.52 13.42
N SER A 255 3.50 16.65 14.66
CA SER A 255 4.43 17.71 15.07
C SER A 255 5.83 17.53 14.46
N LEU A 256 6.31 16.30 14.29
CA LEU A 256 7.59 15.99 13.65
C LEU A 256 7.60 16.40 12.18
N ARG A 257 6.48 16.17 11.45
CA ARG A 257 6.35 16.56 10.03
C ARG A 257 6.38 18.07 9.77
N GLN A 258 6.10 18.88 10.79
CA GLN A 258 6.16 20.35 10.66
C GLN A 258 7.58 20.89 10.85
N ARG A 259 8.52 20.06 11.31
CA ARG A 259 9.91 20.43 11.60
C ARG A 259 10.89 20.04 10.48
N HIS A 260 10.43 19.25 9.54
CA HIS A 260 11.16 18.81 8.34
C HIS A 260 10.45 19.31 7.06
#